data_63391eab26dd789acbb1e97b2198fcd0
#
_entry.id   63391eab26dd789acbb1e97b2198fcd0
#
_cell.length_a   1.000
_cell.length_b   1.000
_cell.length_c   1.000
_cell.angle_alpha   90.00
_cell.angle_beta   90.00
_cell.angle_gamma   90.00
#
_symmetry.space_group_name_H-M   'P 1'
#
loop_
_entity.id
_entity.type
_entity.pdbx_description
1 polymer ?
#
loop_
_entity_poly.entity_id
_entity_poly.type
_entity_poly.pdbx_seq_one_letter_code
_entity_poly.pdbx_strand_id
1 'polypeptide(L)'
;MEKLEFDHIGLITNEKKGNEVWVEKTRVWVTDFAHHPYRAEWLRYEPDSPVKGPVREKPHVAFRTSNLEKASKGMKVLLEPFDVGFAIVGFYESDDGAVIEFMRYKKEVE
;
A
#
# COMPACT_ATOMS: atom_id res chain seq x y z
N MET A 1 5.36 -3.80 21.31
CA MET A 1 5.01 -3.13 20.04
C MET A 1 5.48 -3.97 18.87
N GLU A 2 4.65 -4.07 17.85
CA GLU A 2 5.01 -4.83 16.65
C GLU A 2 6.15 -4.15 15.91
N LYS A 3 7.14 -4.93 15.46
CA LYS A 3 8.27 -4.39 14.71
C LYS A 3 7.82 -4.00 13.31
N LEU A 4 8.19 -2.81 12.89
CA LEU A 4 7.87 -2.29 11.57
C LEU A 4 9.15 -2.00 10.81
N GLU A 5 9.18 -2.38 9.53
CA GLU A 5 10.29 -2.07 8.64
C GLU A 5 9.76 -1.28 7.46
N PHE A 6 10.38 -0.16 7.16
CA PHE A 6 9.97 0.66 6.01
C PHE A 6 10.05 -0.19 4.74
N ASP A 7 9.00 -0.12 3.92
CA ASP A 7 8.97 -0.84 2.64
C ASP A 7 9.03 0.12 1.46
N HIS A 8 8.06 1.03 1.37
CA HIS A 8 8.02 1.97 0.26
C HIS A 8 7.10 3.14 0.58
N ILE A 9 7.12 4.15 -0.28
CA ILE A 9 6.18 5.26 -0.21
C ILE A 9 5.32 5.22 -1.48
N GLY A 10 4.01 5.39 -1.30
CA GLY A 10 3.07 5.43 -2.41
C GLY A 10 2.69 6.86 -2.75
N LEU A 11 2.78 7.20 -4.02
CA LEU A 11 2.48 8.53 -4.54
C LEU A 11 1.40 8.43 -5.60
N ILE A 12 0.48 9.36 -5.59
CA ILE A 12 -0.67 9.34 -6.50
C ILE A 12 -0.37 10.15 -7.74
N THR A 13 -0.76 9.66 -8.91
CA THR A 13 -0.57 10.37 -10.16
C THR A 13 -1.73 10.07 -11.11
N ASN A 14 -1.97 10.98 -12.05
CA ASN A 14 -2.87 10.73 -13.18
C ASN A 14 -2.07 10.47 -14.46
N GLU A 15 -0.75 10.54 -14.37
CA GLU A 15 0.13 10.41 -15.51
C GLU A 15 0.52 8.96 -15.71
N LYS A 16 0.36 8.45 -16.93
CA LYS A 16 0.77 7.09 -17.24
C LYS A 16 2.28 6.96 -17.15
N LYS A 17 2.74 5.98 -16.37
CA LYS A 17 4.15 5.70 -16.21
C LYS A 17 4.53 4.48 -17.05
N GLY A 18 5.81 4.34 -17.35
CA GLY A 18 6.30 3.12 -17.97
C GLY A 18 6.31 1.98 -16.95
N ASN A 19 6.17 0.77 -17.41
CA ASN A 19 6.28 -0.43 -16.57
C ASN A 19 5.23 -0.50 -15.45
N GLU A 20 4.02 -0.05 -15.74
CA GLU A 20 2.92 -0.18 -14.79
C GLU A 20 2.41 -1.62 -14.76
N VAL A 21 2.00 -2.06 -13.57
CA VAL A 21 1.37 -3.36 -13.35
C VAL A 21 -0.06 -3.12 -12.85
N TRP A 22 -0.99 -3.92 -13.37
CA TRP A 22 -2.39 -3.78 -13.04
C TRP A 22 -2.73 -4.54 -11.76
N VAL A 23 -3.48 -3.90 -10.85
CA VAL A 23 -4.00 -4.55 -9.64
C VAL A 23 -5.52 -4.54 -9.75
N GLU A 24 -6.09 -5.71 -10.01
CA GLU A 24 -7.52 -5.83 -10.31
C GLU A 24 -8.42 -5.42 -9.15
N LYS A 25 -8.10 -5.86 -7.94
CA LYS A 25 -9.00 -5.61 -6.81
C LYS A 25 -9.25 -4.13 -6.57
N THR A 26 -8.24 -3.31 -6.75
CA THR A 26 -8.33 -1.87 -6.50
C THR A 26 -8.41 -1.05 -7.78
N ARG A 27 -8.32 -1.71 -8.93
CA ARG A 27 -8.35 -1.10 -10.26
C ARG A 27 -7.39 0.07 -10.35
N VAL A 28 -6.13 -0.24 -10.09
CA VAL A 28 -5.05 0.74 -10.07
C VAL A 28 -3.84 0.21 -10.83
N TRP A 29 -3.13 1.10 -11.47
CA TRP A 29 -1.84 0.80 -12.12
C TRP A 29 -0.75 1.24 -11.17
N VAL A 30 0.21 0.35 -10.91
CA VAL A 30 1.29 0.65 -9.96
C VAL A 30 2.65 0.40 -10.61
N THR A 31 3.63 1.20 -10.22
CA THR A 31 5.01 0.98 -10.65
C THR A 31 5.74 0.13 -9.61
N ASP A 32 6.89 -0.41 -10.00
CA ASP A 32 7.66 -1.31 -9.14
C ASP A 32 8.56 -0.50 -8.20
N PHE A 33 8.20 -0.45 -6.93
CA PHE A 33 8.98 0.27 -5.94
C PHE A 33 10.34 -0.40 -5.67
N ALA A 34 10.45 -1.71 -5.92
CA ALA A 34 11.71 -2.41 -5.64
C ALA A 34 12.84 -1.96 -6.54
N HIS A 35 12.51 -1.47 -7.74
CA HIS A 35 13.51 -0.97 -8.69
C HIS A 35 13.64 0.54 -8.68
N HIS A 36 12.96 1.22 -7.77
CA HIS A 36 13.07 2.67 -7.62
C HIS A 36 14.18 2.98 -6.61
N PRO A 37 15.06 3.95 -6.90
CA PRO A 37 16.18 4.24 -5.98
C PRO A 37 15.76 4.65 -4.57
N TYR A 38 14.57 5.22 -4.43
CA TYR A 38 14.06 5.65 -3.13
C TYR A 38 12.83 4.86 -2.70
N ARG A 39 12.55 3.74 -3.37
CA ARG A 39 11.43 2.86 -3.09
C ARG A 39 10.10 3.61 -3.15
N ALA A 40 9.93 4.41 -4.19
CA ALA A 40 8.68 5.11 -4.44
C ALA A 40 7.84 4.32 -5.45
N GLU A 41 6.54 4.18 -5.14
CA GLU A 41 5.57 3.52 -6.00
C GLU A 41 4.61 4.59 -6.49
N TRP A 42 4.37 4.64 -7.80
CA TRP A 42 3.37 5.54 -8.36
C TRP A 42 2.07 4.76 -8.57
N LEU A 43 0.97 5.33 -8.11
CA LEU A 43 -0.36 4.71 -8.22
C LEU A 43 -1.25 5.58 -9.08
N ARG A 44 -1.77 4.98 -10.14
CA ARG A 44 -2.70 5.66 -11.05
C ARG A 44 -4.02 4.90 -11.06
N TYR A 45 -5.00 5.43 -10.36
CA TYR A 45 -6.32 4.79 -10.23
C TYR A 45 -7.16 5.01 -11.47
N GLU A 46 -7.86 3.95 -11.90
CA GLU A 46 -8.86 4.09 -12.95
C GLU A 46 -10.07 4.85 -12.41
N PRO A 47 -10.79 5.59 -13.26
CA PRO A 47 -11.95 6.35 -12.78
C PRO A 47 -13.00 5.51 -12.06
N ASP A 48 -13.14 4.24 -12.44
CA ASP A 48 -14.12 3.33 -11.86
C ASP A 48 -13.57 2.48 -10.72
N SER A 49 -12.41 2.83 -10.18
CA SER A 49 -11.86 2.11 -9.03
C SER A 49 -12.84 2.16 -7.86
N PRO A 50 -13.01 1.03 -7.14
CA PRO A 50 -13.85 1.03 -5.94
C PRO A 50 -13.22 1.76 -4.77
N VAL A 51 -11.92 2.06 -4.84
CA VAL A 51 -11.22 2.75 -3.75
C VAL A 51 -11.62 4.21 -3.72
N LYS A 52 -12.03 4.67 -2.54
CA LYS A 52 -12.46 6.06 -2.31
C LYS A 52 -11.70 6.62 -1.12
N GLY A 53 -11.67 7.95 -1.03
CA GLY A 53 -11.15 8.64 0.14
C GLY A 53 -9.63 8.65 0.23
N PRO A 54 -9.09 8.62 1.46
CA PRO A 54 -7.66 8.91 1.65
C PRO A 54 -6.70 7.99 0.92
N VAL A 55 -7.01 6.69 0.80
CA VAL A 55 -6.12 5.76 0.11
C VAL A 55 -5.92 6.18 -1.34
N ARG A 56 -7.00 6.64 -1.99
CA ARG A 56 -6.94 7.07 -3.39
C ARG A 56 -6.35 8.46 -3.55
N GLU A 57 -6.56 9.33 -2.56
CA GLU A 57 -6.30 10.76 -2.71
C GLU A 57 -4.99 11.22 -2.12
N LYS A 58 -4.44 10.47 -1.16
CA LYS A 58 -3.24 10.89 -0.42
C LYS A 58 -2.09 9.95 -0.62
N PRO A 59 -0.85 10.43 -0.47
CA PRO A 59 0.30 9.52 -0.40
C PRO A 59 0.17 8.61 0.81
N HIS A 60 0.85 7.48 0.76
CA HIS A 60 0.91 6.58 1.91
C HIS A 60 2.34 6.09 2.14
N VAL A 61 2.59 5.65 3.36
CA VAL A 61 3.88 5.02 3.71
C VAL A 61 3.59 3.57 4.05
N ALA A 62 4.37 2.67 3.46
CA ALA A 62 4.17 1.24 3.67
C ALA A 62 5.26 0.67 4.55
N PHE A 63 4.86 -0.19 5.48
CA PHE A 63 5.75 -0.89 6.39
C PHE A 63 5.50 -2.38 6.33
N ARG A 64 6.57 -3.16 6.42
CA ARG A 64 6.46 -4.61 6.57
C ARG A 64 6.23 -4.93 8.04
N THR A 65 5.42 -5.93 8.28
CA THR A 65 5.17 -6.47 9.61
C THR A 65 4.90 -7.96 9.49
N SER A 66 5.17 -8.69 10.55
CA SER A 66 4.82 -10.11 10.60
C SER A 66 3.37 -10.31 11.06
N ASN A 67 2.71 -9.25 11.55
CA ASN A 67 1.37 -9.38 12.11
C ASN A 67 0.57 -8.11 11.86
N LEU A 68 -0.32 -8.17 10.85
CA LEU A 68 -1.13 -7.01 10.47
C LEU A 68 -2.06 -6.57 11.59
N GLU A 69 -2.65 -7.52 12.31
CA GLU A 69 -3.57 -7.20 13.39
C GLU A 69 -2.90 -6.40 14.50
N LYS A 70 -1.72 -6.86 14.91
CA LYS A 70 -0.99 -6.15 15.96
C LYS A 70 -0.57 -4.76 15.52
N ALA A 71 -0.04 -4.68 14.30
CA ALA A 71 0.45 -3.40 13.77
C ALA A 71 -0.67 -2.36 13.68
N SER A 72 -1.87 -2.80 13.29
CA SER A 72 -2.98 -1.89 13.03
C SER A 72 -3.92 -1.72 14.22
N LYS A 73 -3.62 -2.30 15.36
CA LYS A 73 -4.52 -2.25 16.51
C LYS A 73 -4.84 -0.81 16.89
N GLY A 74 -6.14 -0.52 16.98
CA GLY A 74 -6.60 0.80 17.35
C GLY A 74 -6.66 1.81 16.22
N MET A 75 -6.20 1.43 15.02
CA MET A 75 -6.23 2.33 13.87
C MET A 75 -7.55 2.20 13.11
N LYS A 76 -7.91 3.26 12.41
CA LYS A 76 -9.08 3.22 11.53
C LYS A 76 -8.73 2.41 10.28
N VAL A 77 -9.58 1.47 9.92
CA VAL A 77 -9.37 0.65 8.73
C VAL A 77 -9.89 1.40 7.50
N LEU A 78 -9.03 1.60 6.52
CA LEU A 78 -9.43 2.22 5.25
C LEU A 78 -9.68 1.17 4.19
N LEU A 79 -8.85 0.13 4.14
CA LEU A 79 -9.06 -1.05 3.30
C LEU A 79 -8.67 -2.26 4.11
N GLU A 80 -9.61 -3.21 4.24
CA GLU A 80 -9.32 -4.47 4.91
C GLU A 80 -8.21 -5.22 4.19
N PRO A 81 -7.45 -6.04 4.90
CA PRO A 81 -6.36 -6.78 4.27
C PRO A 81 -6.81 -7.58 3.05
N PHE A 82 -6.01 -7.53 2.01
CA PHE A 82 -6.26 -8.30 0.80
C PHE A 82 -4.95 -8.74 0.17
N ASP A 83 -5.06 -9.72 -0.71
CA ASP A 83 -3.93 -10.40 -1.34
C ASP A 83 -3.50 -9.65 -2.59
N VAL A 84 -2.24 -9.25 -2.67
CA VAL A 84 -1.69 -8.59 -3.87
C VAL A 84 -0.70 -9.50 -4.60
N GLY A 85 -0.67 -10.78 -4.27
CA GLY A 85 0.18 -11.77 -4.92
C GLY A 85 1.37 -12.15 -4.07
N PHE A 86 2.25 -11.22 -3.77
CA PHE A 86 3.46 -11.48 -2.99
C PHE A 86 3.29 -11.15 -1.51
N ALA A 87 2.20 -10.50 -1.14
CA ALA A 87 1.97 -10.06 0.24
C ALA A 87 0.48 -9.90 0.49
N ILE A 88 0.13 -9.90 1.77
CA ILE A 88 -1.19 -9.48 2.22
C ILE A 88 -1.03 -8.05 2.72
N VAL A 89 -1.86 -7.14 2.24
CA VAL A 89 -1.72 -5.72 2.59
C VAL A 89 -3.05 -5.15 3.08
N GLY A 90 -2.97 -4.19 3.98
CA GLY A 90 -4.12 -3.44 4.44
C GLY A 90 -3.76 -1.97 4.59
N PHE A 91 -4.75 -1.10 4.49
CA PHE A 91 -4.55 0.34 4.61
C PHE A 91 -5.32 0.88 5.81
N TYR A 92 -4.66 1.75 6.55
CA TYR A 92 -5.15 2.26 7.82
C TYR A 92 -4.87 3.74 7.94
N GLU A 93 -5.59 4.40 8.84
CA GLU A 93 -5.38 5.82 9.08
C GLU A 93 -4.96 6.01 10.53
N SER A 94 -3.87 6.75 10.73
CA SER A 94 -3.40 7.08 12.07
C SER A 94 -4.27 8.17 12.68
N ASP A 95 -4.10 8.42 13.98
CA ASP A 95 -4.90 9.43 14.71
C ASP A 95 -4.74 10.82 14.09
N ASP A 96 -3.57 11.11 13.52
CA ASP A 96 -3.32 12.42 12.92
C ASP A 96 -3.58 12.46 11.41
N GLY A 97 -4.18 11.41 10.85
CA GLY A 97 -4.63 11.40 9.46
C GLY A 97 -3.64 10.90 8.45
N ALA A 98 -2.55 10.27 8.87
CA ALA A 98 -1.60 9.69 7.92
C ALA A 98 -2.16 8.37 7.37
N VAL A 99 -1.96 8.13 6.08
CA VAL A 99 -2.37 6.87 5.45
C VAL A 99 -1.18 5.91 5.51
N ILE A 100 -1.41 4.78 6.18
CA ILE A 100 -0.37 3.79 6.43
C ILE A 100 -0.79 2.47 5.79
N GLU A 101 0.12 1.87 5.05
CA GLU A 101 -0.07 0.51 4.52
C GLU A 101 0.77 -0.44 5.35
N PHE A 102 0.17 -1.54 5.83
CA PHE A 102 0.95 -2.61 6.44
C PHE A 102 0.95 -3.80 5.50
N MET A 103 2.12 -4.44 5.36
CA MET A 103 2.33 -5.53 4.44
C MET A 103 2.93 -6.72 5.17
N ARG A 104 2.32 -7.88 5.01
CA ARG A 104 2.91 -9.12 5.47
C ARG A 104 3.28 -9.94 4.24
N TYR A 105 4.56 -10.03 3.96
CA TYR A 105 5.03 -10.81 2.82
C TYR A 105 4.70 -12.28 3.04
N LYS A 106 4.22 -12.91 1.98
CA LYS A 106 3.78 -14.30 2.06
C LYS A 106 4.92 -15.25 2.30
N LYS A 107 6.08 -14.94 1.74
CA LYS A 107 7.21 -15.83 1.81
C LYS A 107 8.48 -15.03 1.98
N GLU A 108 9.28 -15.42 2.94
CA GLU A 108 10.58 -14.82 3.12
C GLU A 108 11.60 -15.54 2.24
N VAL A 109 12.49 -14.75 1.67
CA VAL A 109 13.58 -15.29 0.88
C VAL A 109 14.67 -15.73 1.84
N GLU A 110 15.09 -16.98 1.69
CA GLU A 110 16.12 -17.56 2.55
C GLU A 110 17.47 -17.49 1.91
#